data_ef9440fc9380ae0622bfb4a11f137ef0
#
_entry.id   ef9440fc9380ae0622bfb4a11f137ef0
#
_cell.length_a   1.000
_cell.length_b   1.000
_cell.length_c   1.000
_cell.angle_alpha   90.00
_cell.angle_beta   90.00
_cell.angle_gamma   90.00
#
_symmetry.space_group_name_H-M   'P 1'
#
loop_
_entity.id
_entity.type
_entity.pdbx_description
1 polymer ?
#
loop_
_entity_poly.entity_id
_entity_poly.type
_entity_poly.pdbx_seq_one_letter_code
_entity_poly.pdbx_strand_id
1 'polypeptide(L)'
;LSDIENLKKNLTDKTRVVYFETPCNPTLKLLDIELIAKTAHAFNPDIRVIVDNTFCTPYLQRPLELGADVVVHSATKYLNGHGDVIAGIVVGKADFISQCRMFGLKDMTGAVLSPFDAFLMARGLKTLDIRMERHCANAQKVAAFFTSHPAVAKVYYPGLDTFPGHEIAAKQMKLPGGMISIELK
;
A
#
# COMPACT_ATOMS: atom_id res chain seq x y z
N LEU A 1 1.19 -14.00 -5.80
CA LEU A 1 0.44 -13.77 -4.55
C LEU A 1 -1.07 -13.61 -4.76
N SER A 2 -1.53 -13.23 -5.95
CA SER A 2 -2.96 -13.19 -6.28
C SER A 2 -3.62 -14.57 -6.40
N ASP A 3 -2.82 -15.59 -6.60
CA ASP A 3 -3.22 -16.99 -6.50
C ASP A 3 -2.63 -17.55 -5.19
N ILE A 4 -3.49 -17.82 -4.24
CA ILE A 4 -3.10 -18.28 -2.91
C ILE A 4 -2.46 -19.69 -2.95
N GLU A 5 -2.85 -20.53 -3.90
CA GLU A 5 -2.24 -21.85 -4.06
C GLU A 5 -0.80 -21.72 -4.57
N ASN A 6 -0.51 -20.69 -5.38
CA ASN A 6 0.85 -20.39 -5.77
C ASN A 6 1.70 -19.88 -4.59
N LEU A 7 1.13 -19.09 -3.69
CA LEU A 7 1.82 -18.72 -2.44
C LEU A 7 2.16 -19.98 -1.64
N LYS A 8 1.18 -20.84 -1.36
CA LYS A 8 1.37 -22.08 -0.58
C LYS A 8 2.48 -22.97 -1.15
N LYS A 9 2.52 -23.13 -2.47
CA LYS A 9 3.55 -23.95 -3.16
C LYS A 9 4.97 -23.38 -3.05
N ASN A 10 5.11 -22.07 -2.87
CA ASN A 10 6.41 -21.41 -2.82
C ASN A 10 6.89 -21.08 -1.39
N LEU A 11 6.07 -21.31 -0.37
CA LEU A 11 6.53 -21.25 1.02
C LEU A 11 7.43 -22.43 1.34
N THR A 12 8.55 -22.16 1.99
CA THR A 12 9.54 -23.16 2.42
C THR A 12 10.04 -22.84 3.82
N ASP A 13 10.75 -23.78 4.46
CA ASP A 13 11.36 -23.57 5.78
C ASP A 13 12.40 -22.43 5.80
N LYS A 14 12.85 -22.00 4.60
CA LYS A 14 13.76 -20.86 4.44
C LYS A 14 13.02 -19.54 4.29
N THR A 15 11.71 -19.54 4.08
CA THR A 15 10.91 -18.31 3.93
C THR A 15 10.89 -17.55 5.25
N ARG A 16 11.27 -16.29 5.23
CA ARG A 16 11.29 -15.39 6.40
C ARG A 16 10.37 -14.19 6.22
N VAL A 17 10.10 -13.81 4.98
CA VAL A 17 9.32 -12.62 4.65
C VAL A 17 8.41 -12.91 3.46
N VAL A 18 7.18 -12.44 3.55
CA VAL A 18 6.25 -12.28 2.42
C VAL A 18 6.04 -10.78 2.25
N TYR A 19 6.59 -10.20 1.18
CA TYR A 19 6.51 -8.78 0.89
C TYR A 19 5.66 -8.54 -0.36
N PHE A 20 4.73 -7.58 -0.29
CA PHE A 20 3.91 -7.18 -1.44
C PHE A 20 3.36 -5.77 -1.29
N GLU A 21 2.94 -5.20 -2.43
CA GLU A 21 2.18 -3.95 -2.48
C GLU A 21 0.73 -4.21 -2.92
N THR A 22 -0.21 -3.45 -2.41
CA THR A 22 -1.62 -3.52 -2.82
C THR A 22 -2.33 -2.19 -2.54
N PRO A 23 -2.91 -1.53 -3.58
CA PRO A 23 -2.89 -1.85 -5.03
C PRO A 23 -1.49 -1.81 -5.65
N CYS A 24 -1.20 -2.70 -6.62
CA CYS A 24 0.11 -2.78 -7.28
C CYS A 24 0.27 -1.74 -8.40
N ASN A 25 1.44 -1.15 -8.52
CA ASN A 25 1.82 -0.32 -9.65
C ASN A 25 2.26 -1.23 -10.84
N PRO A 26 1.83 -1.01 -12.11
CA PRO A 26 0.93 0.06 -12.59
C PRO A 26 -0.54 -0.37 -12.74
N THR A 27 -0.86 -1.66 -12.65
CA THR A 27 -2.16 -2.22 -13.00
C THR A 27 -3.21 -2.12 -11.90
N LEU A 28 -2.84 -1.62 -10.73
CA LEU A 28 -3.67 -1.49 -9.54
C LEU A 28 -4.26 -2.81 -9.03
N LYS A 29 -3.64 -3.94 -9.42
CA LYS A 29 -4.05 -5.27 -8.97
C LYS A 29 -4.11 -5.33 -7.44
N LEU A 30 -5.20 -5.87 -6.93
CA LEU A 30 -5.43 -6.02 -5.51
C LEU A 30 -5.03 -7.41 -5.02
N LEU A 31 -4.48 -7.44 -3.82
CA LEU A 31 -4.12 -8.66 -3.10
C LEU A 31 -4.86 -8.67 -1.76
N ASP A 32 -5.50 -9.78 -1.42
CA ASP A 32 -6.20 -9.96 -0.14
C ASP A 32 -5.17 -10.10 0.99
N ILE A 33 -4.99 -9.03 1.75
CA ILE A 33 -3.99 -8.95 2.83
C ILE A 33 -4.28 -10.01 3.90
N GLU A 34 -5.53 -10.14 4.32
CA GLU A 34 -5.91 -11.06 5.38
C GLU A 34 -5.67 -12.52 4.98
N LEU A 35 -6.04 -12.88 3.75
CA LEU A 35 -5.84 -14.24 3.23
C LEU A 35 -4.35 -14.59 3.13
N ILE A 36 -3.52 -13.66 2.63
CA ILE A 36 -2.07 -13.84 2.52
C ILE A 36 -1.44 -13.97 3.90
N ALA A 37 -1.79 -13.08 4.84
CA ALA A 37 -1.25 -13.11 6.19
C ALA A 37 -1.60 -14.41 6.92
N LYS A 38 -2.88 -14.83 6.90
CA LYS A 38 -3.33 -16.09 7.47
C LYS A 38 -2.60 -17.29 6.86
N THR A 39 -2.39 -17.29 5.55
CA THR A 39 -1.71 -18.39 4.85
C THR A 39 -0.24 -18.48 5.23
N ALA A 40 0.46 -17.35 5.28
CA ALA A 40 1.88 -17.30 5.66
C ALA A 40 2.10 -17.73 7.12
N HIS A 41 1.29 -17.19 8.03
CA HIS A 41 1.42 -17.50 9.47
C HIS A 41 0.95 -18.93 9.81
N ALA A 42 0.00 -19.49 9.06
CA ALA A 42 -0.40 -20.90 9.20
C ALA A 42 0.73 -21.86 8.78
N PHE A 43 1.55 -21.47 7.81
CA PHE A 43 2.72 -22.26 7.41
C PHE A 43 3.86 -22.13 8.44
N ASN A 44 4.21 -20.90 8.84
CA ASN A 44 5.18 -20.64 9.87
C ASN A 44 4.88 -19.26 10.52
N PRO A 45 4.57 -19.21 11.84
CA PRO A 45 4.22 -17.96 12.53
C PRO A 45 5.37 -16.93 12.61
N ASP A 46 6.61 -17.36 12.35
CA ASP A 46 7.78 -16.47 12.33
C ASP A 46 7.96 -15.74 10.97
N ILE A 47 7.19 -16.09 9.94
CA ILE A 47 7.21 -15.36 8.68
C ILE A 47 6.61 -13.96 8.90
N ARG A 48 7.35 -12.95 8.50
CA ARG A 48 6.87 -11.56 8.55
C ARG A 48 6.14 -11.20 7.27
N VAL A 49 4.91 -10.79 7.40
CA VAL A 49 4.11 -10.25 6.30
C VAL A 49 4.26 -8.74 6.26
N ILE A 50 4.87 -8.23 5.20
CA ILE A 50 5.17 -6.81 5.00
C ILE A 50 4.35 -6.28 3.83
N VAL A 51 3.58 -5.24 4.06
CA VAL A 51 2.71 -4.62 3.05
C VAL A 51 3.18 -3.21 2.73
N ASP A 52 3.49 -2.95 1.47
CA ASP A 52 3.61 -1.59 0.97
C ASP A 52 2.21 -1.00 0.77
N ASN A 53 1.87 -0.02 1.59
CA ASN A 53 0.56 0.61 1.65
C ASN A 53 0.59 2.05 1.09
N THR A 54 1.57 2.36 0.25
CA THR A 54 1.83 3.72 -0.26
C THR A 54 0.60 4.32 -0.94
N PHE A 55 -0.08 3.56 -1.81
CA PHE A 55 -1.22 4.10 -2.59
C PHE A 55 -2.51 4.26 -1.78
N CYS A 56 -2.66 3.50 -0.70
CA CYS A 56 -3.85 3.60 0.16
C CYS A 56 -3.68 4.56 1.31
N THR A 57 -2.48 4.69 1.88
CA THR A 57 -2.27 5.38 3.17
C THR A 57 -3.04 4.71 4.32
N PRO A 58 -2.79 5.03 5.58
CA PRO A 58 -3.58 4.50 6.70
C PRO A 58 -5.03 5.04 6.73
N TYR A 59 -5.34 6.04 5.90
CA TYR A 59 -6.68 6.56 5.77
C TYR A 59 -7.62 5.60 5.02
N LEU A 60 -7.13 4.96 3.96
CA LEU A 60 -7.94 4.06 3.13
C LEU A 60 -7.81 2.59 3.52
N GLN A 61 -6.63 2.15 3.97
CA GLN A 61 -6.36 0.74 4.25
C GLN A 61 -5.39 0.60 5.43
N ARG A 62 -5.67 -0.35 6.33
CA ARG A 62 -4.90 -0.57 7.57
C ARG A 62 -4.41 -2.01 7.64
N PRO A 63 -3.28 -2.33 6.98
CA PRO A 63 -2.81 -3.72 6.85
C PRO A 63 -2.54 -4.43 8.18
N LEU A 64 -2.13 -3.72 9.24
CA LEU A 64 -1.91 -4.33 10.57
C LEU A 64 -3.21 -4.92 11.15
N GLU A 65 -4.34 -4.26 10.91
CA GLU A 65 -5.66 -4.75 11.35
C GLU A 65 -6.12 -5.99 10.56
N LEU A 66 -5.50 -6.22 9.39
CA LEU A 66 -5.75 -7.35 8.49
C LEU A 66 -4.71 -8.48 8.64
N GLY A 67 -3.87 -8.41 9.67
CA GLY A 67 -2.90 -9.46 10.03
C GLY A 67 -1.50 -9.29 9.45
N ALA A 68 -1.18 -8.20 8.76
CA ALA A 68 0.20 -7.90 8.41
C ALA A 68 1.03 -7.55 9.66
N ASP A 69 2.32 -7.86 9.64
CA ASP A 69 3.24 -7.57 10.75
C ASP A 69 3.88 -6.19 10.63
N VAL A 70 4.13 -5.78 9.39
CA VAL A 70 4.82 -4.53 9.08
C VAL A 70 4.14 -3.85 7.89
N VAL A 71 4.03 -2.53 7.99
CA VAL A 71 3.57 -1.68 6.89
C VAL A 71 4.67 -0.73 6.51
N VAL A 72 4.92 -0.61 5.21
CA VAL A 72 5.84 0.39 4.67
C VAL A 72 5.10 1.39 3.80
N HIS A 73 5.62 2.60 3.75
CA HIS A 73 5.10 3.66 2.90
C HIS A 73 6.26 4.43 2.25
N SER A 74 6.17 4.67 0.95
CA SER A 74 6.83 5.83 0.37
C SER A 74 6.10 7.08 0.85
N ALA A 75 6.58 7.67 1.93
CA ALA A 75 5.97 8.86 2.52
C ALA A 75 6.11 10.10 1.61
N THR A 76 7.01 10.02 0.61
CA THR A 76 7.15 10.94 -0.53
C THR A 76 5.82 11.19 -1.25
N LYS A 77 4.91 10.19 -1.26
CA LYS A 77 3.64 10.22 -1.99
C LYS A 77 2.54 10.90 -1.17
N TYR A 78 1.42 10.24 -0.96
CA TYR A 78 0.23 10.82 -0.32
C TYR A 78 0.44 11.26 1.14
N LEU A 79 1.32 10.59 1.92
CA LEU A 79 1.53 10.96 3.33
C LEU A 79 2.07 12.39 3.45
N ASN A 80 3.09 12.73 2.69
CA ASN A 80 3.53 14.12 2.57
C ASN A 80 2.56 14.93 1.71
N GLY A 81 2.29 14.47 0.47
CA GLY A 81 1.25 14.98 -0.42
C GLY A 81 1.55 16.30 -1.11
N HIS A 82 2.76 16.86 -0.97
CA HIS A 82 3.13 18.20 -1.48
C HIS A 82 4.31 18.16 -2.46
N GLY A 83 4.93 17.00 -2.68
CA GLY A 83 6.00 16.83 -3.68
C GLY A 83 7.34 17.51 -3.31
N ASP A 84 7.56 17.81 -2.04
CA ASP A 84 8.69 18.60 -1.53
C ASP A 84 9.60 17.81 -0.57
N VAL A 85 9.29 16.53 -0.29
CA VAL A 85 10.08 15.64 0.58
C VAL A 85 10.20 14.25 -0.01
N ILE A 86 11.37 13.65 0.11
CA ILE A 86 11.60 12.21 -0.14
C ILE A 86 11.78 11.53 1.20
N ALA A 87 10.86 10.61 1.55
CA ALA A 87 10.90 9.92 2.83
C ALA A 87 10.24 8.54 2.76
N GLY A 88 10.62 7.68 3.70
CA GLY A 88 9.98 6.38 3.96
C GLY A 88 9.49 6.30 5.39
N ILE A 89 8.42 5.55 5.61
CA ILE A 89 7.89 5.24 6.94
C ILE A 89 7.71 3.74 7.06
N VAL A 90 8.12 3.19 8.18
CA VAL A 90 7.88 1.80 8.57
C VAL A 90 7.05 1.78 9.85
N VAL A 91 6.00 0.98 9.86
CA VAL A 91 5.09 0.82 11.00
C VAL A 91 4.98 -0.66 11.35
N GLY A 92 5.06 -0.99 12.62
CA GLY A 92 4.98 -2.37 13.13
C GLY A 92 5.08 -2.43 14.63
N LYS A 93 5.31 -3.63 15.19
CA LYS A 93 5.50 -3.82 16.64
C LYS A 93 6.75 -3.08 17.11
N ALA A 94 6.72 -2.60 18.36
CA ALA A 94 7.76 -1.74 18.93
C ALA A 94 9.17 -2.38 18.94
N ASP A 95 9.27 -3.67 19.20
CA ASP A 95 10.52 -4.43 19.19
C ASP A 95 11.16 -4.45 17.78
N PHE A 96 10.37 -4.73 16.76
CA PHE A 96 10.82 -4.70 15.36
C PHE A 96 11.24 -3.30 14.93
N ILE A 97 10.45 -2.28 15.27
CA ILE A 97 10.79 -0.88 14.92
C ILE A 97 12.06 -0.43 15.67
N SER A 98 12.25 -0.89 16.91
CA SER A 98 13.50 -0.64 17.64
C SER A 98 14.71 -1.24 16.92
N GLN A 99 14.60 -2.48 16.41
CA GLN A 99 15.67 -3.10 15.60
C GLN A 99 15.92 -2.31 14.31
N CYS A 100 14.88 -1.88 13.60
CA CYS A 100 15.03 -1.04 12.42
C CYS A 100 15.78 0.26 12.73
N ARG A 101 15.47 0.92 13.85
CA ARG A 101 16.12 2.17 14.25
C ARG A 101 17.57 1.97 14.70
N MET A 102 17.79 1.00 15.58
CA MET A 102 19.10 0.84 16.22
C MET A 102 20.10 0.14 15.29
N PHE A 103 19.70 -0.96 14.67
CA PHE A 103 20.58 -1.69 13.76
C PHE A 103 20.51 -1.14 12.33
N GLY A 104 19.31 -1.03 11.73
CA GLY A 104 19.14 -0.63 10.33
C GLY A 104 19.57 0.80 10.05
N LEU A 105 19.04 1.76 10.82
CA LEU A 105 19.34 3.18 10.58
C LEU A 105 20.64 3.62 11.26
N LYS A 106 20.78 3.40 12.57
CA LYS A 106 21.94 3.90 13.32
C LYS A 106 23.24 3.21 12.93
N ASP A 107 23.26 1.86 12.93
CA ASP A 107 24.51 1.11 12.81
C ASP A 107 24.87 0.78 11.34
N MET A 108 23.88 0.60 10.45
CA MET A 108 24.12 0.20 9.06
C MET A 108 24.15 1.35 8.06
N THR A 109 23.19 2.27 8.09
CA THR A 109 23.03 3.26 7.01
C THR A 109 23.33 4.69 7.43
N GLY A 110 23.13 5.05 8.69
CA GLY A 110 23.20 6.43 9.15
C GLY A 110 22.13 7.35 8.56
N ALA A 111 21.17 6.79 7.80
CA ALA A 111 20.15 7.55 7.09
C ALA A 111 19.09 8.07 8.08
N VAL A 112 19.07 9.37 8.30
CA VAL A 112 18.13 10.05 9.18
C VAL A 112 17.40 11.15 8.41
N LEU A 113 16.08 11.21 8.57
CA LEU A 113 15.31 12.31 8.01
C LEU A 113 15.71 13.63 8.68
N SER A 114 15.92 14.69 7.88
CA SER A 114 16.26 15.99 8.44
C SER A 114 15.11 16.54 9.31
N PRO A 115 15.39 17.37 10.33
CA PRO A 115 14.32 17.99 11.13
C PRO A 115 13.34 18.82 10.28
N PHE A 116 13.83 19.47 9.23
CA PHE A 116 12.99 20.25 8.31
C PHE A 116 12.05 19.33 7.50
N ASP A 117 12.55 18.24 6.94
CA ASP A 117 11.74 17.27 6.22
C ASP A 117 10.72 16.60 7.15
N ALA A 118 11.11 16.30 8.38
CA ALA A 118 10.20 15.77 9.40
C ALA A 118 9.08 16.76 9.73
N PHE A 119 9.39 18.05 9.79
CA PHE A 119 8.39 19.12 9.99
C PHE A 119 7.42 19.17 8.79
N LEU A 120 7.92 19.16 7.55
CA LEU A 120 7.08 19.16 6.35
C LEU A 120 6.17 17.92 6.30
N MET A 121 6.69 16.74 6.63
CA MET A 121 5.93 15.50 6.76
C MET A 121 4.79 15.65 7.80
N ALA A 122 5.11 16.11 8.99
CA ALA A 122 4.11 16.31 10.05
C ALA A 122 3.03 17.33 9.63
N ARG A 123 3.42 18.36 8.89
CA ARG A 123 2.50 19.34 8.32
C ARG A 123 1.59 18.74 7.24
N GLY A 124 2.18 17.97 6.31
CA GLY A 124 1.44 17.29 5.24
C GLY A 124 0.39 16.30 5.75
N LEU A 125 0.70 15.57 6.82
CA LEU A 125 -0.23 14.63 7.46
C LEU A 125 -1.50 15.28 7.99
N LYS A 126 -1.47 16.56 8.37
CA LYS A 126 -2.64 17.27 8.93
C LYS A 126 -3.81 17.41 7.95
N THR A 127 -3.58 17.24 6.66
CA THR A 127 -4.60 17.35 5.61
C THR A 127 -4.79 16.05 4.85
N LEU A 128 -4.25 14.93 5.36
CA LEU A 128 -4.26 13.65 4.66
C LEU A 128 -5.68 13.18 4.35
N ASP A 129 -6.58 13.23 5.31
CA ASP A 129 -7.97 12.79 5.19
C ASP A 129 -8.71 13.57 4.10
N ILE A 130 -8.70 14.89 4.16
CA ILE A 130 -9.35 15.78 3.18
C ILE A 130 -8.77 15.54 1.78
N ARG A 131 -7.45 15.38 1.66
CA ARG A 131 -6.79 15.14 0.38
C ARG A 131 -7.18 13.77 -0.18
N MET A 132 -7.19 12.73 0.65
CA MET A 132 -7.54 11.38 0.20
C MET A 132 -9.01 11.28 -0.24
N GLU A 133 -9.93 11.91 0.48
CA GLU A 133 -11.34 11.98 0.05
C GLU A 133 -11.49 12.66 -1.31
N ARG A 134 -10.81 13.80 -1.49
CA ARG A 134 -10.85 14.53 -2.76
C ARG A 134 -10.20 13.73 -3.90
N HIS A 135 -9.06 13.09 -3.66
CA HIS A 135 -8.40 12.23 -4.66
C HIS A 135 -9.32 11.09 -5.10
N CYS A 136 -9.95 10.39 -4.15
CA CYS A 136 -10.86 9.29 -4.46
C CYS A 136 -12.08 9.77 -5.26
N ALA A 137 -12.70 10.87 -4.83
CA ALA A 137 -13.86 11.45 -5.54
C ALA A 137 -13.51 11.91 -6.97
N ASN A 138 -12.32 12.49 -7.16
CA ASN A 138 -11.86 12.88 -8.49
C ASN A 138 -11.52 11.66 -9.35
N ALA A 139 -10.81 10.68 -8.79
CA ALA A 139 -10.44 9.45 -9.49
C ALA A 139 -11.67 8.69 -9.99
N GLN A 140 -12.73 8.60 -9.20
CA GLN A 140 -13.97 7.95 -9.61
C GLN A 140 -14.60 8.63 -10.83
N LYS A 141 -14.66 9.97 -10.85
CA LYS A 141 -15.19 10.74 -11.98
C LYS A 141 -14.33 10.57 -13.24
N VAL A 142 -13.00 10.62 -13.08
CA VAL A 142 -12.06 10.47 -14.20
C VAL A 142 -12.09 9.04 -14.75
N ALA A 143 -12.16 8.03 -13.90
CA ALA A 143 -12.29 6.63 -14.32
C ALA A 143 -13.58 6.41 -15.10
N ALA A 144 -14.71 6.92 -14.62
CA ALA A 144 -15.99 6.86 -15.34
C ALA A 144 -15.92 7.54 -16.73
N PHE A 145 -15.29 8.70 -16.82
CA PHE A 145 -15.06 9.39 -18.10
C PHE A 145 -14.24 8.52 -19.07
N PHE A 146 -13.14 7.94 -18.61
CA PHE A 146 -12.28 7.12 -19.47
C PHE A 146 -12.92 5.81 -19.91
N THR A 147 -13.86 5.27 -19.15
CA THR A 147 -14.57 4.03 -19.52
C THR A 147 -15.30 4.15 -20.86
N SER A 148 -15.78 5.35 -21.21
CA SER A 148 -16.48 5.62 -22.47
C SER A 148 -15.62 6.37 -23.51
N HIS A 149 -14.36 6.68 -23.20
CA HIS A 149 -13.54 7.50 -24.09
C HIS A 149 -13.02 6.71 -25.29
N PRO A 150 -13.18 7.21 -26.55
CA PRO A 150 -12.87 6.45 -27.77
C PRO A 150 -11.40 6.07 -27.93
N ALA A 151 -10.45 6.81 -27.35
CA ALA A 151 -9.03 6.53 -27.42
C ALA A 151 -8.54 5.57 -26.32
N VAL A 152 -9.41 5.16 -25.38
CA VAL A 152 -9.05 4.29 -24.27
C VAL A 152 -9.52 2.86 -24.57
N ALA A 153 -8.60 1.91 -24.47
CA ALA A 153 -8.90 0.49 -24.62
C ALA A 153 -9.35 -0.14 -23.30
N LYS A 154 -8.72 0.26 -22.19
CA LYS A 154 -8.99 -0.31 -20.86
C LYS A 154 -8.71 0.68 -19.75
N VAL A 155 -9.53 0.63 -18.70
CA VAL A 155 -9.37 1.40 -17.48
C VAL A 155 -9.15 0.44 -16.31
N TYR A 156 -8.11 0.69 -15.52
CA TYR A 156 -7.82 -0.01 -14.27
C TYR A 156 -8.12 0.95 -13.12
N TYR A 157 -9.15 0.64 -12.37
CA TYR A 157 -9.54 1.41 -11.19
C TYR A 157 -10.34 0.53 -10.22
N PRO A 158 -9.90 0.37 -8.96
CA PRO A 158 -10.57 -0.52 -8.00
C PRO A 158 -12.03 -0.19 -7.70
N GLY A 159 -12.46 1.03 -7.98
CA GLY A 159 -13.84 1.49 -7.81
C GLY A 159 -14.81 1.14 -8.94
N LEU A 160 -14.35 0.50 -10.01
CA LEU A 160 -15.22 0.02 -11.08
C LEU A 160 -15.69 -1.40 -10.74
N ASP A 161 -16.99 -1.68 -10.87
CA ASP A 161 -17.56 -3.01 -10.64
C ASP A 161 -16.95 -4.09 -11.55
N THR A 162 -16.45 -3.68 -12.72
CA THR A 162 -15.77 -4.55 -13.68
C THR A 162 -14.29 -4.77 -13.37
N PHE A 163 -13.74 -4.11 -12.35
CA PHE A 163 -12.34 -4.26 -11.99
C PHE A 163 -12.08 -5.62 -11.31
N PRO A 164 -11.11 -6.43 -11.80
CA PRO A 164 -10.77 -7.70 -11.17
C PRO A 164 -10.30 -7.50 -9.73
N GLY A 165 -11.02 -8.04 -8.75
CA GLY A 165 -10.74 -7.86 -7.31
C GLY A 165 -11.47 -6.66 -6.69
N HIS A 166 -12.53 -6.14 -7.34
CA HIS A 166 -13.39 -5.11 -6.76
C HIS A 166 -13.92 -5.51 -5.37
N GLU A 167 -14.26 -6.79 -5.18
CA GLU A 167 -14.66 -7.37 -3.89
C GLU A 167 -13.56 -7.28 -2.83
N ILE A 168 -12.29 -7.40 -3.22
CA ILE A 168 -11.16 -7.22 -2.31
C ILE A 168 -11.06 -5.75 -1.88
N ALA A 169 -11.23 -4.81 -2.82
CA ALA A 169 -11.28 -3.39 -2.48
C ALA A 169 -12.40 -3.08 -1.48
N ALA A 170 -13.61 -3.57 -1.75
CA ALA A 170 -14.77 -3.37 -0.88
C ALA A 170 -14.57 -3.97 0.53
N LYS A 171 -13.81 -5.06 0.64
CA LYS A 171 -13.50 -5.73 1.91
C LYS A 171 -12.47 -4.95 2.75
N GLN A 172 -11.39 -4.46 2.14
CA GLN A 172 -10.21 -4.01 2.88
C GLN A 172 -9.91 -2.51 2.76
N MET A 173 -10.56 -1.79 1.83
CA MET A 173 -10.34 -0.38 1.60
C MET A 173 -11.57 0.45 1.97
N LYS A 174 -11.37 1.59 2.63
CA LYS A 174 -12.47 2.53 2.95
C LYS A 174 -13.05 3.18 1.69
N LEU A 175 -12.20 3.52 0.72
CA LEU A 175 -12.53 4.10 -0.59
C LEU A 175 -11.59 3.50 -1.65
N PRO A 176 -11.96 3.52 -2.95
CA PRO A 176 -11.21 2.84 -4.01
C PRO A 176 -9.83 3.40 -4.36
N GLY A 177 -9.44 4.51 -3.74
CA GLY A 177 -8.14 5.13 -3.97
C GLY A 177 -8.16 6.26 -5.01
N GLY A 178 -7.00 6.92 -5.12
CA GLY A 178 -6.80 8.06 -6.02
C GLY A 178 -6.03 7.75 -7.30
N MET A 179 -5.62 6.49 -7.49
CA MET A 179 -4.81 6.08 -8.65
C MET A 179 -5.68 5.45 -9.73
N ILE A 180 -5.39 5.82 -10.99
CA ILE A 180 -6.02 5.25 -12.20
C ILE A 180 -4.90 4.87 -13.15
N SER A 181 -5.07 3.75 -13.84
CA SER A 181 -4.22 3.36 -14.97
C SER A 181 -5.09 3.09 -16.19
N ILE A 182 -4.61 3.46 -17.37
CA ILE A 182 -5.33 3.27 -18.63
C ILE A 182 -4.43 2.65 -19.69
N GLU A 183 -5.02 1.87 -20.58
CA GLU A 183 -4.41 1.45 -21.84
C GLU A 183 -5.03 2.27 -22.98
N LEU A 184 -4.19 2.84 -23.82
CA LEU A 184 -4.62 3.53 -25.04
C LEU A 184 -4.77 2.51 -26.20
N LYS A 185 -5.62 2.86 -27.20
CA LYS A 185 -5.79 2.08 -28.42
C LYS A 185 -4.62 2.24 -29.36
#